data_56d7e19a27887eafb3c12538bd78980f
#
_entry.id   56d7e19a27887eafb3c12538bd78980f
#
_cell.length_a   1.000
_cell.length_b   1.000
_cell.length_c   1.000
_cell.angle_alpha   90.00
_cell.angle_beta   90.00
_cell.angle_gamma   90.00
#
_symmetry.space_group_name_H-M   'P 1'
#
loop_
_entity.id
_entity.type
_entity.pdbx_description
1 polymer ?
#
loop_
_entity_poly.entity_id
_entity_poly.type
_entity_poly.pdbx_seq_one_letter_code
_entity_poly.pdbx_strand_id
1 'polypeptide(L)'
;YKKIIKEYGIEVLDVGTKLSNDKMNGIADIYAKWNGRYCFIDLKYSGLIDNRWDERGWETNSLSEKHKLMIQGVQYTILAKDCLKHEYKDFDFYYFIFSQQDPNYVKIIHQVIDVDTLDIHKKNVDFVYNQINSYPLDRIFKPKPTLKSCAKCPLFDDCDYSTSMPLIEKVYY
;
A
#
# COMPACT_ATOMS: atom_id res chain seq x y z
N TYR A 1 19.69 5.18 -3.15
CA TYR A 1 18.94 4.88 -4.38
C TYR A 1 19.62 5.44 -5.63
N LYS A 2 20.24 6.65 -5.62
CA LYS A 2 20.86 7.27 -6.82
C LYS A 2 21.89 6.37 -7.53
N LYS A 3 22.69 5.58 -6.77
CA LYS A 3 23.64 4.63 -7.33
C LYS A 3 22.93 3.55 -8.13
N ILE A 4 21.88 2.97 -7.60
CA ILE A 4 21.08 1.92 -8.21
C ILE A 4 20.36 2.42 -9.48
N ILE A 5 19.73 3.58 -9.41
CA ILE A 5 19.08 4.24 -10.55
C ILE A 5 20.07 4.34 -11.73
N LYS A 6 21.30 4.78 -11.45
CA LYS A 6 22.34 4.89 -12.47
C LYS A 6 22.81 3.53 -12.98
N GLU A 7 23.01 2.57 -12.09
CA GLU A 7 23.51 1.24 -12.41
C GLU A 7 22.54 0.46 -13.32
N TYR A 8 21.23 0.59 -13.06
CA TYR A 8 20.19 -0.07 -13.84
C TYR A 8 19.68 0.76 -15.02
N GLY A 9 20.27 1.93 -15.29
CA GLY A 9 19.90 2.78 -16.43
C GLY A 9 18.46 3.28 -16.36
N ILE A 10 17.95 3.55 -15.15
CA ILE A 10 16.60 4.01 -14.93
C ILE A 10 16.53 5.51 -15.21
N GLU A 11 15.66 5.91 -16.13
CA GLU A 11 15.38 7.32 -16.44
C GLU A 11 14.32 7.85 -15.46
N VAL A 12 14.74 8.67 -14.49
CA VAL A 12 13.83 9.31 -13.54
C VAL A 12 13.16 10.50 -14.22
N LEU A 13 11.83 10.49 -14.25
CA LEU A 13 11.01 11.54 -14.84
C LEU A 13 10.53 12.54 -13.79
N ASP A 14 10.17 12.04 -12.60
CA ASP A 14 9.73 12.88 -11.48
C ASP A 14 9.94 12.15 -10.14
N VAL A 15 10.00 12.92 -9.05
CA VAL A 15 10.17 12.43 -7.67
C VAL A 15 9.11 13.07 -6.78
N GLY A 16 8.40 12.24 -6.02
CA GLY A 16 7.30 12.71 -5.19
C GLY A 16 6.08 13.11 -6.03
N THR A 17 5.81 12.36 -7.09
CA THR A 17 4.73 12.62 -8.04
C THR A 17 3.38 12.53 -7.35
N LYS A 18 2.67 13.66 -7.29
CA LYS A 18 1.31 13.73 -6.73
C LYS A 18 0.29 13.23 -7.73
N LEU A 19 -0.53 12.30 -7.30
CA LEU A 19 -1.58 11.68 -8.09
C LEU A 19 -2.91 11.82 -7.36
N SER A 20 -3.96 12.21 -8.05
CA SER A 20 -5.28 12.35 -7.46
C SER A 20 -6.36 12.17 -8.52
N ASN A 21 -7.39 11.43 -8.18
CA ASN A 21 -8.67 11.42 -8.88
C ASN A 21 -9.79 11.69 -7.86
N ASP A 22 -11.05 11.59 -8.27
CA ASP A 22 -12.21 11.93 -7.42
C ASP A 22 -12.32 11.08 -6.13
N LYS A 23 -11.68 9.91 -6.07
CA LYS A 23 -11.85 8.91 -5.01
C LYS A 23 -10.56 8.50 -4.31
N MET A 24 -9.43 8.71 -4.96
CA MET A 24 -8.12 8.25 -4.48
C MET A 24 -7.08 9.34 -4.66
N ASN A 25 -6.11 9.34 -3.76
CA ASN A 25 -4.90 10.15 -3.90
C ASN A 25 -3.67 9.34 -3.47
N GLY A 26 -2.51 9.81 -3.88
CA GLY A 26 -1.22 9.21 -3.51
C GLY A 26 -0.06 10.10 -3.92
N ILE A 27 1.11 9.77 -3.39
CA ILE A 27 2.38 10.38 -3.79
C ILE A 27 3.31 9.23 -4.13
N ALA A 28 3.66 9.07 -5.41
CA ALA A 28 4.63 8.07 -5.83
C ALA A 28 6.04 8.57 -5.55
N ASP A 29 6.90 7.74 -4.96
CA ASP A 29 8.26 8.14 -4.60
C ASP A 29 9.07 8.52 -5.84
N ILE A 30 9.03 7.67 -6.87
CA ILE A 30 9.72 7.90 -8.13
C ILE A 30 8.80 7.51 -9.29
N TYR A 31 8.62 8.42 -10.24
CA TYR A 31 8.07 8.14 -11.56
C TYR A 31 9.22 8.05 -12.56
N ALA A 32 9.29 6.97 -13.30
CA ALA A 32 10.45 6.66 -14.13
C ALA A 32 10.08 5.94 -15.43
N LYS A 33 11.09 5.82 -16.31
CA LYS A 33 11.07 4.90 -17.44
C LYS A 33 12.21 3.91 -17.26
N TRP A 34 11.88 2.62 -17.32
CA TRP A 34 12.82 1.53 -17.16
C TRP A 34 12.53 0.43 -18.17
N ASN A 35 13.58 -0.04 -18.87
CA ASN A 35 13.46 -1.02 -19.95
C ASN A 35 12.40 -0.63 -21.01
N GLY A 36 12.29 0.66 -21.31
CA GLY A 36 11.34 1.19 -22.29
C GLY A 36 9.90 1.33 -21.79
N ARG A 37 9.59 0.95 -20.55
CA ARG A 37 8.25 1.03 -19.96
C ARG A 37 8.20 2.10 -18.87
N TYR A 38 7.05 2.76 -18.75
CA TYR A 38 6.80 3.67 -17.64
C TYR A 38 6.53 2.89 -16.36
N CYS A 39 7.00 3.40 -15.24
CA CYS A 39 6.80 2.74 -13.95
C CYS A 39 6.77 3.71 -12.78
N PHE A 40 6.18 3.26 -11.68
CA PHE A 40 6.48 3.79 -10.36
C PHE A 40 7.43 2.86 -9.62
N ILE A 41 8.33 3.48 -8.86
CA ILE A 41 9.23 2.79 -7.95
C ILE A 41 8.96 3.32 -6.56
N ASP A 42 8.54 2.43 -5.68
CA ASP A 42 8.28 2.73 -4.28
C ASP A 42 9.47 2.28 -3.42
N LEU A 43 9.99 3.19 -2.62
CA LEU A 43 11.18 2.98 -1.82
C LEU A 43 10.81 2.47 -0.43
N LYS A 44 11.31 1.31 -0.07
CA LYS A 44 11.13 0.71 1.25
C LYS A 44 12.47 0.51 1.95
N TYR A 45 12.43 0.52 3.28
CA TYR A 45 13.59 0.28 4.13
C TYR A 45 13.24 -0.77 5.17
N SER A 46 14.00 -1.86 5.23
CA SER A 46 13.64 -3.02 6.05
C SER A 46 14.86 -3.73 6.64
N GLY A 47 14.74 -4.14 7.90
CA GLY A 47 15.68 -5.07 8.55
C GLY A 47 15.35 -6.54 8.28
N LEU A 48 14.23 -6.84 7.61
CA LEU A 48 13.69 -8.19 7.46
C LEU A 48 13.48 -8.57 5.98
N ILE A 49 14.42 -8.20 5.10
CA ILE A 49 14.26 -8.35 3.65
C ILE A 49 13.99 -9.82 3.26
N ASP A 50 14.76 -10.75 3.81
CA ASP A 50 14.69 -12.18 3.45
C ASP A 50 13.87 -13.02 4.46
N ASN A 51 13.18 -12.36 5.39
CA ASN A 51 12.35 -13.06 6.35
C ASN A 51 11.00 -13.42 5.73
N ARG A 52 10.75 -14.72 5.61
CA ARG A 52 9.50 -15.26 5.07
C ARG A 52 8.41 -15.51 6.13
N TRP A 53 8.77 -15.50 7.41
CA TRP A 53 7.89 -15.85 8.52
C TRP A 53 7.27 -14.64 9.21
N ASP A 54 7.88 -13.45 9.04
CA ASP A 54 7.38 -12.21 9.61
C ASP A 54 6.52 -11.46 8.58
N GLU A 55 5.37 -10.98 9.01
CA GLU A 55 4.49 -10.15 8.16
C GLU A 55 5.17 -8.90 7.62
N ARG A 56 6.26 -8.45 8.27
CA ARG A 56 7.09 -7.31 7.86
C ARG A 56 8.23 -7.69 6.91
N GLY A 57 8.45 -8.99 6.69
CA GLY A 57 9.47 -9.47 5.78
C GLY A 57 9.10 -9.24 4.31
N TRP A 58 10.06 -9.37 3.40
CA TRP A 58 9.88 -9.12 1.96
C TRP A 58 10.14 -10.36 1.09
N GLU A 59 10.06 -11.54 1.69
CA GLU A 59 10.15 -12.79 0.94
C GLU A 59 8.81 -13.06 0.22
N THR A 60 8.87 -13.07 -1.12
CA THR A 60 7.66 -13.19 -1.96
C THR A 60 7.04 -14.58 -1.96
N ASN A 61 7.83 -15.61 -1.60
CA ASN A 61 7.35 -17.00 -1.48
C ASN A 61 6.81 -17.34 -0.09
N SER A 62 6.69 -16.35 0.79
CA SER A 62 6.18 -16.58 2.13
C SER A 62 4.69 -16.80 2.14
N LEU A 63 4.21 -17.60 3.10
CA LEU A 63 2.79 -17.76 3.40
C LEU A 63 2.21 -16.53 4.14
N SER A 64 3.05 -15.54 4.47
CA SER A 64 2.58 -14.32 5.13
C SER A 64 1.71 -13.50 4.19
N GLU A 65 0.57 -13.05 4.68
CA GLU A 65 -0.39 -12.23 3.95
C GLU A 65 0.15 -10.82 3.67
N LYS A 66 1.06 -10.68 2.72
CA LYS A 66 1.54 -9.37 2.24
C LYS A 66 0.54 -8.63 1.36
N HIS A 67 -0.68 -9.08 1.29
CA HIS A 67 -1.74 -8.47 0.49
C HIS A 67 -1.90 -6.95 0.74
N LYS A 68 -1.63 -6.49 1.95
CA LYS A 68 -1.75 -5.06 2.29
C LYS A 68 -0.76 -4.17 1.55
N LEU A 69 0.48 -4.64 1.34
CA LEU A 69 1.50 -3.88 0.59
C LEU A 69 1.22 -3.94 -0.91
N MET A 70 0.73 -5.06 -1.40
CA MET A 70 0.37 -5.23 -2.81
C MET A 70 -0.77 -4.29 -3.24
N ILE A 71 -1.66 -3.88 -2.34
CA ILE A 71 -2.73 -2.90 -2.62
C ILE A 71 -2.16 -1.54 -3.05
N GLN A 72 -1.03 -1.11 -2.53
CA GLN A 72 -0.41 0.16 -2.89
C GLN A 72 -0.06 0.22 -4.39
N GLY A 73 0.58 -0.83 -4.92
CA GLY A 73 0.91 -0.91 -6.35
C GLY A 73 -0.35 -0.92 -7.23
N VAL A 74 -1.40 -1.63 -6.81
CA VAL A 74 -2.71 -1.65 -7.51
C VAL A 74 -3.29 -0.23 -7.58
N GLN A 75 -3.33 0.47 -6.45
CA GLN A 75 -3.84 1.84 -6.38
C GLN A 75 -3.05 2.80 -7.26
N TYR A 76 -1.72 2.75 -7.21
CA TYR A 76 -0.88 3.62 -8.02
C TYR A 76 -0.97 3.32 -9.52
N THR A 77 -1.17 2.07 -9.91
CA THR A 77 -1.39 1.70 -11.30
C THR A 77 -2.72 2.28 -11.83
N ILE A 78 -3.77 2.29 -11.01
CA ILE A 78 -5.03 2.95 -11.36
C ILE A 78 -4.83 4.46 -11.51
N LEU A 79 -4.16 5.09 -10.54
CA LEU A 79 -3.87 6.52 -10.58
C LEU A 79 -2.96 6.90 -11.75
N ALA A 80 -2.01 6.05 -12.14
CA ALA A 80 -1.18 6.27 -13.32
C ALA A 80 -2.03 6.38 -14.61
N LYS A 81 -3.03 5.51 -14.77
CA LYS A 81 -3.96 5.60 -15.89
C LYS A 81 -4.77 6.89 -15.84
N ASP A 82 -5.34 7.20 -14.69
CA ASP A 82 -6.26 8.34 -14.56
C ASP A 82 -5.54 9.69 -14.70
N CYS A 83 -4.35 9.84 -14.10
CA CYS A 83 -3.61 11.09 -14.02
C CYS A 83 -2.59 11.27 -15.15
N LEU A 84 -1.87 10.20 -15.51
CA LEU A 84 -0.76 10.24 -16.47
C LEU A 84 -1.13 9.66 -17.84
N LYS A 85 -2.35 9.11 -17.97
CA LYS A 85 -2.89 8.54 -19.23
C LYS A 85 -2.13 7.31 -19.72
N HIS A 86 -1.47 6.57 -18.83
CA HIS A 86 -0.85 5.31 -19.17
C HIS A 86 -1.87 4.17 -19.23
N GLU A 87 -1.78 3.32 -20.25
CA GLU A 87 -2.52 2.07 -20.23
C GLU A 87 -1.89 1.07 -19.26
N TYR A 88 -2.70 0.26 -18.58
CA TYR A 88 -2.22 -0.71 -17.57
C TYR A 88 -1.16 -1.66 -18.09
N LYS A 89 -1.32 -2.14 -19.33
CA LYS A 89 -0.38 -3.05 -19.98
C LYS A 89 1.01 -2.44 -20.25
N ASP A 90 1.10 -1.11 -20.24
CA ASP A 90 2.31 -0.36 -20.58
C ASP A 90 2.94 0.29 -19.33
N PHE A 91 2.44 -0.06 -18.16
CA PHE A 91 2.86 0.53 -16.89
C PHE A 91 3.23 -0.55 -15.88
N ASP A 92 4.38 -0.38 -15.22
CA ASP A 92 4.92 -1.30 -14.23
C ASP A 92 4.98 -0.67 -12.83
N PHE A 93 4.97 -1.51 -11.81
CA PHE A 93 5.17 -1.08 -10.42
C PHE A 93 6.27 -1.90 -9.76
N TYR A 94 7.20 -1.21 -9.10
CA TYR A 94 8.34 -1.83 -8.43
C TYR A 94 8.46 -1.38 -6.99
N TYR A 95 8.83 -2.31 -6.11
CA TYR A 95 9.36 -2.00 -4.79
C TYR A 95 10.87 -2.14 -4.82
N PHE A 96 11.58 -1.10 -4.34
CA PHE A 96 13.01 -1.12 -4.08
C PHE A 96 13.21 -1.14 -2.58
N ILE A 97 13.55 -2.31 -2.03
CA ILE A 97 13.66 -2.56 -0.60
C ILE A 97 15.12 -2.51 -0.21
N PHE A 98 15.50 -1.48 0.53
CA PHE A 98 16.86 -1.27 1.02
C PHE A 98 17.04 -1.96 2.37
N SER A 99 18.16 -2.67 2.53
CA SER A 99 18.49 -3.30 3.79
C SER A 99 18.93 -2.29 4.84
N GLN A 100 18.44 -2.46 6.07
CA GLN A 100 18.94 -1.74 7.24
C GLN A 100 20.31 -2.25 7.71
N GLN A 101 20.64 -3.50 7.38
CA GLN A 101 21.84 -4.19 7.87
C GLN A 101 23.01 -4.07 6.89
N ASP A 102 22.72 -4.07 5.59
CA ASP A 102 23.72 -3.96 4.52
C ASP A 102 23.31 -2.86 3.52
N PRO A 103 24.00 -1.71 3.52
CA PRO A 103 23.68 -0.61 2.61
C PRO A 103 23.89 -0.91 1.13
N ASN A 104 24.58 -2.02 0.80
CA ASN A 104 24.75 -2.48 -0.59
C ASN A 104 23.68 -3.49 -1.01
N TYR A 105 22.88 -3.99 -0.08
CA TYR A 105 21.85 -4.96 -0.40
C TYR A 105 20.50 -4.28 -0.64
N VAL A 106 20.00 -4.48 -1.86
CA VAL A 106 18.69 -4.00 -2.31
C VAL A 106 17.94 -5.15 -2.96
N LYS A 107 16.72 -5.39 -2.52
CA LYS A 107 15.80 -6.31 -3.18
C LYS A 107 14.83 -5.54 -4.05
N ILE A 108 14.73 -5.94 -5.30
CA ILE A 108 13.77 -5.34 -6.25
C ILE A 108 12.64 -6.33 -6.48
N ILE A 109 11.42 -5.89 -6.24
CA ILE A 109 10.22 -6.67 -6.52
C ILE A 109 9.44 -5.98 -7.62
N HIS A 110 9.23 -6.67 -8.74
CA HIS A 110 8.30 -6.25 -9.78
C HIS A 110 6.92 -6.81 -9.44
N GLN A 111 5.97 -5.93 -9.18
CA GLN A 111 4.59 -6.33 -8.95
C GLN A 111 3.84 -6.39 -10.27
N VAL A 112 3.56 -7.60 -10.73
CA VAL A 112 2.70 -7.83 -11.90
C VAL A 112 1.25 -7.78 -11.43
N ILE A 113 0.47 -6.88 -12.02
CA ILE A 113 -0.93 -6.64 -11.62
C ILE A 113 -1.82 -6.99 -12.81
N ASP A 114 -2.71 -7.95 -12.61
CA ASP A 114 -3.71 -8.33 -13.61
C ASP A 114 -4.92 -7.38 -13.62
N VAL A 115 -5.67 -7.42 -14.71
CA VAL A 115 -6.84 -6.54 -14.91
C VAL A 115 -7.96 -6.84 -13.92
N ASP A 116 -8.15 -8.10 -13.55
CA ASP A 116 -9.20 -8.50 -12.61
C ASP A 116 -8.93 -7.93 -11.22
N THR A 117 -7.67 -7.95 -10.78
CA THR A 117 -7.23 -7.30 -9.53
C THR A 117 -7.50 -5.80 -9.53
N LEU A 118 -7.23 -5.11 -10.65
CA LEU A 118 -7.52 -3.69 -10.79
C LEU A 118 -9.03 -3.40 -10.71
N ASP A 119 -9.85 -4.21 -11.37
CA ASP A 119 -11.30 -4.04 -11.38
C ASP A 119 -11.94 -4.34 -10.01
N ILE A 120 -11.46 -5.37 -9.32
CA ILE A 120 -11.88 -5.66 -7.94
C ILE A 120 -11.53 -4.49 -7.02
N HIS A 121 -10.32 -3.96 -7.12
CA HIS A 121 -9.91 -2.83 -6.29
C HIS A 121 -10.76 -1.59 -6.53
N LYS A 122 -11.05 -1.25 -7.80
CA LYS A 122 -11.95 -0.15 -8.15
C LYS A 122 -13.33 -0.30 -7.54
N LYS A 123 -13.94 -1.48 -7.66
CA LYS A 123 -15.25 -1.78 -7.05
C LYS A 123 -15.22 -1.61 -5.53
N ASN A 124 -14.14 -2.04 -4.87
CA ASN A 124 -13.98 -1.86 -3.44
C ASN A 124 -13.85 -0.37 -3.05
N VAL A 125 -13.08 0.41 -3.81
CA VAL A 125 -12.97 1.86 -3.60
C VAL A 125 -14.32 2.54 -3.81
N ASP A 126 -15.04 2.20 -4.87
CA ASP A 126 -16.38 2.73 -5.15
C ASP A 126 -17.37 2.41 -4.03
N PHE A 127 -17.34 1.19 -3.54
CA PHE A 127 -18.18 0.77 -2.42
C PHE A 127 -17.90 1.60 -1.16
N VAL A 128 -16.63 1.74 -0.77
CA VAL A 128 -16.23 2.50 0.42
C VAL A 128 -16.56 3.99 0.25
N TYR A 129 -16.26 4.56 -0.92
CA TYR A 129 -16.56 5.96 -1.25
C TYR A 129 -18.06 6.25 -1.13
N ASN A 130 -18.90 5.39 -1.71
CA ASN A 130 -20.35 5.53 -1.65
C ASN A 130 -20.87 5.39 -0.20
N GLN A 131 -20.31 4.46 0.57
CA GLN A 131 -20.67 4.33 2.00
C GLN A 131 -20.34 5.59 2.78
N ILE A 132 -19.15 6.17 2.58
CA ILE A 132 -18.75 7.41 3.26
C ILE A 132 -19.70 8.54 2.89
N ASN A 133 -19.99 8.73 1.60
CA ASN A 133 -20.83 9.83 1.12
C ASN A 133 -22.33 9.65 1.46
N SER A 134 -22.78 8.41 1.62
CA SER A 134 -24.17 8.14 2.06
C SER A 134 -24.37 8.27 3.57
N TYR A 135 -23.28 8.45 4.33
CA TYR A 135 -23.37 8.56 5.79
C TYR A 135 -23.87 9.96 6.15
N PRO A 136 -24.98 10.07 6.93
CA PRO A 136 -25.46 11.36 7.35
C PRO A 136 -24.41 12.13 8.16
N LEU A 137 -24.21 13.41 7.85
CA LEU A 137 -23.21 14.27 8.51
C LEU A 137 -23.42 14.43 10.02
N ASP A 138 -24.63 14.18 10.49
CA ASP A 138 -25.02 14.24 11.90
C ASP A 138 -24.80 12.92 12.67
N ARG A 139 -24.36 11.86 11.96
CA ARG A 139 -24.08 10.58 12.60
C ARG A 139 -22.59 10.42 12.88
N ILE A 140 -22.28 10.14 14.12
CA ILE A 140 -20.94 9.74 14.55
C ILE A 140 -20.71 8.28 14.12
N PHE A 141 -19.64 8.03 13.40
CA PHE A 141 -19.21 6.66 13.10
C PHE A 141 -18.98 5.89 14.38
N LYS A 142 -19.76 4.83 14.59
CA LYS A 142 -19.54 3.98 15.76
C LYS A 142 -18.20 3.27 15.61
N PRO A 143 -17.28 3.42 16.57
CA PRO A 143 -16.03 2.69 16.54
C PRO A 143 -16.29 1.19 16.66
N LYS A 144 -15.40 0.39 16.08
CA LYS A 144 -15.37 -1.07 16.28
C LYS A 144 -14.18 -1.39 17.19
N PRO A 145 -14.34 -1.28 18.53
CA PRO A 145 -13.24 -1.50 19.44
C PRO A 145 -12.79 -2.96 19.41
N THR A 146 -11.49 -3.17 19.42
CA THR A 146 -10.87 -4.49 19.65
C THR A 146 -9.90 -4.35 20.81
N LEU A 147 -9.65 -5.43 21.55
CA LEU A 147 -8.66 -5.43 22.64
C LEU A 147 -7.31 -4.89 22.15
N LYS A 148 -6.88 -5.33 20.97
CA LYS A 148 -5.59 -4.91 20.38
C LYS A 148 -5.54 -3.42 20.04
N SER A 149 -6.62 -2.86 19.49
CA SER A 149 -6.67 -1.43 19.14
C SER A 149 -6.85 -0.54 20.37
N CYS A 150 -7.68 -0.96 21.30
CA CYS A 150 -7.96 -0.20 22.51
C CYS A 150 -6.78 -0.18 23.49
N ALA A 151 -6.05 -1.28 23.65
CA ALA A 151 -4.87 -1.34 24.50
C ALA A 151 -3.75 -0.34 24.15
N LYS A 152 -3.76 0.20 22.94
CA LYS A 152 -2.79 1.19 22.46
C LYS A 152 -3.42 2.55 22.15
N CYS A 153 -4.70 2.72 22.44
CA CYS A 153 -5.43 3.93 22.13
C CYS A 153 -5.13 5.01 23.19
N PRO A 154 -4.64 6.19 22.79
CA PRO A 154 -4.36 7.27 23.74
C PRO A 154 -5.64 7.86 24.38
N LEU A 155 -6.83 7.55 23.84
CA LEU A 155 -8.13 8.00 24.34
C LEU A 155 -8.87 6.90 25.11
N PHE A 156 -8.17 5.82 25.51
CA PHE A 156 -8.82 4.66 26.13
C PHE A 156 -9.62 5.02 27.39
N ASP A 157 -9.06 5.84 28.25
CA ASP A 157 -9.67 6.23 29.53
C ASP A 157 -10.87 7.19 29.37
N ASP A 158 -10.89 7.97 28.29
CA ASP A 158 -11.94 8.95 27.99
C ASP A 158 -12.95 8.44 26.95
N CYS A 159 -12.85 7.18 26.53
CA CYS A 159 -13.66 6.64 25.45
C CYS A 159 -14.91 5.92 25.97
N ASP A 160 -16.09 6.43 25.65
CA ASP A 160 -17.39 5.82 26.01
C ASP A 160 -17.55 4.38 25.51
N TYR A 161 -16.78 3.98 24.49
CA TYR A 161 -16.80 2.64 23.92
C TYR A 161 -15.81 1.67 24.57
N SER A 162 -14.90 2.14 25.42
CA SER A 162 -13.93 1.29 26.12
C SER A 162 -14.62 0.33 27.11
N THR A 163 -15.75 0.75 27.67
CA THR A 163 -16.55 -0.03 28.62
C THR A 163 -17.43 -1.08 27.96
N SER A 164 -17.64 -1.00 26.64
CA SER A 164 -18.47 -1.96 25.88
C SER A 164 -17.66 -3.09 25.24
N MET A 165 -16.37 -3.18 25.54
CA MET A 165 -15.54 -4.29 25.02
C MET A 165 -15.97 -5.63 25.65
N PRO A 166 -16.11 -6.67 24.85
CA PRO A 166 -16.38 -8.00 25.37
C PRO A 166 -15.21 -8.45 26.26
N LEU A 167 -15.52 -8.90 27.47
CA LEU A 167 -14.53 -9.47 28.40
C LEU A 167 -13.93 -10.78 27.89
N ILE A 168 -14.55 -11.40 26.89
CA ILE A 168 -14.13 -12.68 26.30
C ILE A 168 -14.13 -12.53 24.79
N GLU A 169 -12.96 -12.66 24.18
CA GLU A 169 -12.81 -12.77 22.75
C GLU A 169 -13.01 -14.25 22.32
N LYS A 170 -14.03 -14.51 21.50
CA LYS A 170 -14.22 -15.86 20.93
C LYS A 170 -13.31 -15.99 19.73
N VAL A 171 -12.34 -16.89 19.83
CA VAL A 171 -11.48 -17.29 18.73
C VAL A 171 -12.12 -18.51 18.06
N TYR A 172 -12.46 -18.41 16.79
CA TYR A 172 -12.90 -19.54 15.96
C TYR A 172 -11.70 -20.01 15.14
N TYR A 173 -11.37 -21.29 15.28
CA TYR A 173 -10.33 -21.96 14.49
C TYR A 173 -10.94 -22.59 13.24
#